data_eaf5616336a630097390a7a89d6a0963
#
_entry.id   eaf5616336a630097390a7a89d6a0963
#
_cell.length_a   1.000
_cell.length_b   1.000
_cell.length_c   1.000
_cell.angle_alpha   90.00
_cell.angle_beta   90.00
_cell.angle_gamma   90.00
#
_symmetry.space_group_name_H-M   'P 1'
#
loop_
_entity.id
_entity.type
_entity.pdbx_description
1 polymer ?
#
loop_
_entity_poly.entity_id
_entity_poly.type
_entity_poly.pdbx_seq_one_letter_code
_entity_poly.pdbx_strand_id
1 'polypeptide(L)'
;MLIQLAVLGMLAALLPLTIVWVSSDTDKYRKLVWVTLFLTFDLIMFGAFTRLTDSGLGCPDWPGCYGQANPLQAHADISAAEAAMPTGPVTVMKAWIEMIHRYLAMGIGVLIVALTVIAWRRWLKSGRSETRFSPLFPTLMFAFVCMQGAFGAWTVTMKLQPVIVTTHLLLGMTLLALLTWFGARLSDRLPISQPGVPRSAAMLRIPAALAFVLLVIQIALGGWVSTNYAALACTDFPLCQGELFPPTDFTSGFTLWRDLGKTALGDYLPFPALTAIHWTHRAFAFVVVVLVAWVSLGAYKVEALRKTARWLLIMIALQFAIGISTVFLQLPLALAVAHNGGAALLLILLITLNYKIRPAGD
;
A
#
# COMPACT_ATOMS: atom_id res chain seq x y z
N MET A 1 -27.36 4.45 9.60
CA MET A 1 -26.14 4.39 8.78
C MET A 1 -24.90 3.95 9.57
N LEU A 2 -24.35 4.73 10.54
CA LEU A 2 -23.08 4.39 11.23
C LEU A 2 -23.09 3.01 11.91
N ILE A 3 -24.18 2.64 12.58
CA ILE A 3 -24.32 1.31 13.21
C ILE A 3 -24.28 0.20 12.15
N GLN A 4 -24.94 0.38 11.00
CA GLN A 4 -24.92 -0.59 9.91
C GLN A 4 -23.51 -0.75 9.33
N LEU A 5 -22.77 0.36 9.15
CA LEU A 5 -21.38 0.31 8.71
C LEU A 5 -20.48 -0.41 9.73
N ALA A 6 -20.65 -0.16 11.02
CA ALA A 6 -19.92 -0.86 12.07
C ALA A 6 -20.22 -2.38 12.04
N VAL A 7 -21.48 -2.77 11.85
CA VAL A 7 -21.86 -4.18 11.69
C VAL A 7 -21.21 -4.79 10.46
N LEU A 8 -21.23 -4.10 9.32
CA LEU A 8 -20.57 -4.59 8.09
C LEU A 8 -19.05 -4.77 8.27
N GLY A 9 -18.40 -3.84 8.97
CA GLY A 9 -16.97 -3.98 9.31
C GLY A 9 -16.72 -5.17 10.24
N MET A 10 -17.57 -5.41 11.23
CA MET A 10 -17.48 -6.60 12.09
C MET A 10 -17.71 -7.89 11.30
N LEU A 11 -18.69 -7.93 10.40
CA LEU A 11 -18.93 -9.08 9.54
C LEU A 11 -17.75 -9.36 8.61
N ALA A 12 -17.14 -8.32 8.04
CA ALA A 12 -15.92 -8.48 7.22
C ALA A 12 -14.74 -9.05 8.02
N ALA A 13 -14.63 -8.72 9.32
CA ALA A 13 -13.60 -9.27 10.20
C ALA A 13 -13.93 -10.68 10.74
N LEU A 14 -15.18 -11.12 10.69
CA LEU A 14 -15.62 -12.37 11.34
C LEU A 14 -14.90 -13.58 10.74
N LEU A 15 -14.84 -13.69 9.41
CA LEU A 15 -14.19 -14.82 8.73
C LEU A 15 -12.70 -14.91 9.10
N PRO A 16 -11.87 -13.87 8.96
CA PRO A 16 -10.47 -13.94 9.36
C PRO A 16 -10.27 -14.22 10.86
N LEU A 17 -11.10 -13.67 11.75
CA LEU A 17 -11.05 -13.99 13.18
C LEU A 17 -11.38 -15.47 13.43
N THR A 18 -12.37 -16.02 12.74
CA THR A 18 -12.73 -17.44 12.82
C THR A 18 -11.58 -18.32 12.33
N ILE A 19 -10.95 -17.99 11.19
CA ILE A 19 -9.78 -18.72 10.65
C ILE A 19 -8.63 -18.73 11.68
N VAL A 20 -8.40 -17.62 12.36
CA VAL A 20 -7.38 -17.58 13.44
C VAL A 20 -7.79 -18.46 14.61
N TRP A 21 -9.04 -18.38 15.04
CA TRP A 21 -9.54 -19.11 16.20
C TRP A 21 -9.51 -20.63 16.04
N VAL A 22 -10.03 -21.16 14.91
CA VAL A 22 -10.12 -22.61 14.65
C VAL A 22 -8.81 -23.23 14.18
N SER A 23 -7.79 -22.45 13.89
CA SER A 23 -6.51 -22.95 13.40
C SER A 23 -5.80 -23.78 14.45
N SER A 24 -4.92 -24.70 14.02
CA SER A 24 -4.07 -25.50 14.90
C SER A 24 -2.85 -24.74 15.46
N ASP A 25 -2.59 -23.49 15.00
CA ASP A 25 -1.46 -22.70 15.50
C ASP A 25 -1.66 -22.35 16.98
N THR A 26 -0.67 -22.63 17.79
CA THR A 26 -0.67 -22.36 19.24
C THR A 26 -0.52 -20.86 19.54
N ASP A 27 0.15 -20.09 18.67
CA ASP A 27 0.31 -18.64 18.81
C ASP A 27 -0.72 -17.88 17.96
N LYS A 28 -1.97 -17.87 18.46
CA LYS A 28 -3.10 -17.18 17.81
C LYS A 28 -2.83 -15.69 17.56
N TYR A 29 -2.09 -15.03 18.46
CA TYR A 29 -1.79 -13.61 18.34
C TYR A 29 -0.87 -13.34 17.15
N ARG A 30 0.21 -14.10 17.03
CA ARG A 30 1.10 -14.03 15.87
C ARG A 30 0.35 -14.33 14.59
N LYS A 31 -0.50 -15.37 14.59
CA LYS A 31 -1.31 -15.71 13.42
C LYS A 31 -2.27 -14.58 13.04
N LEU A 32 -2.88 -13.90 14.01
CA LEU A 32 -3.75 -12.75 13.75
C LEU A 32 -2.98 -11.63 13.06
N VAL A 33 -1.73 -11.35 13.48
CA VAL A 33 -0.88 -10.34 12.80
C VAL A 33 -0.63 -10.73 11.34
N TRP A 34 -0.28 -11.99 11.05
CA TRP A 34 -0.03 -12.45 9.67
C TRP A 34 -1.28 -12.44 8.80
N VAL A 35 -2.43 -12.80 9.35
CA VAL A 35 -3.73 -12.71 8.64
C VAL A 35 -4.07 -11.25 8.36
N THR A 36 -3.89 -10.35 9.32
CA THR A 36 -4.13 -8.92 9.13
C THR A 36 -3.17 -8.35 8.06
N LEU A 37 -1.90 -8.76 8.06
CA LEU A 37 -0.93 -8.36 7.03
C LEU A 37 -1.37 -8.82 5.64
N PHE A 38 -1.75 -10.09 5.49
CA PHE A 38 -2.21 -10.65 4.21
C PHE A 38 -3.42 -9.88 3.68
N LEU A 39 -4.44 -9.66 4.52
CA LEU A 39 -5.62 -8.90 4.13
C LEU A 39 -5.33 -7.41 3.87
N THR A 40 -4.34 -6.83 4.54
CA THR A 40 -3.87 -5.47 4.24
C THR A 40 -3.20 -5.40 2.86
N PHE A 41 -2.43 -6.42 2.49
CA PHE A 41 -1.87 -6.55 1.15
C PHE A 41 -2.98 -6.65 0.08
N ASP A 42 -3.98 -7.51 0.29
CA ASP A 42 -5.13 -7.65 -0.62
C ASP A 42 -5.93 -6.36 -0.72
N LEU A 43 -6.10 -5.65 0.40
CA LEU A 43 -6.77 -4.34 0.42
C LEU A 43 -6.01 -3.29 -0.39
N ILE A 44 -4.68 -3.28 -0.35
CA ILE A 44 -3.85 -2.39 -1.17
C ILE A 44 -4.04 -2.70 -2.65
N MET A 45 -4.06 -3.97 -3.03
CA MET A 45 -4.33 -4.39 -4.42
C MET A 45 -5.75 -3.99 -4.86
N PHE A 46 -6.74 -4.19 -3.99
CA PHE A 46 -8.11 -3.78 -4.28
C PHE A 46 -8.25 -2.25 -4.35
N GLY A 47 -7.51 -1.50 -3.54
CA GLY A 47 -7.42 -0.04 -3.63
C GLY A 47 -6.79 0.43 -4.95
N ALA A 48 -5.76 -0.26 -5.43
CA ALA A 48 -5.19 -0.01 -6.76
C ALA A 48 -6.22 -0.32 -7.87
N PHE A 49 -6.96 -1.41 -7.76
CA PHE A 49 -8.06 -1.73 -8.66
C PHE A 49 -9.13 -0.64 -8.65
N THR A 50 -9.59 -0.20 -7.47
CA THR A 50 -10.58 0.89 -7.31
C THR A 50 -10.09 2.18 -8.00
N ARG A 51 -8.80 2.51 -7.84
CA ARG A 51 -8.20 3.69 -8.49
C ARG A 51 -8.13 3.54 -10.01
N LEU A 52 -7.70 2.39 -10.51
CA LEU A 52 -7.48 2.13 -11.94
C LEU A 52 -8.78 1.92 -12.73
N THR A 53 -9.88 1.62 -12.05
CA THR A 53 -11.22 1.54 -12.63
C THR A 53 -12.00 2.86 -12.50
N ASP A 54 -11.33 3.94 -12.07
CA ASP A 54 -11.97 5.24 -11.80
C ASP A 54 -13.19 5.15 -10.89
N SER A 55 -13.13 4.24 -9.89
CA SER A 55 -14.24 3.97 -8.98
C SER A 55 -14.13 4.74 -7.65
N GLY A 56 -13.11 5.58 -7.47
CA GLY A 56 -12.87 6.30 -6.21
C GLY A 56 -13.84 7.45 -5.91
N LEU A 57 -14.76 7.76 -6.81
CA LEU A 57 -15.88 8.69 -6.65
C LEU A 57 -17.21 8.05 -7.09
N GLY A 58 -17.33 6.74 -7.01
CA GLY A 58 -18.59 6.02 -7.25
C GLY A 58 -19.67 6.37 -6.24
N CYS A 59 -19.28 6.84 -5.05
CA CYS A 59 -20.13 7.43 -4.03
C CYS A 59 -19.68 8.88 -3.77
N PRO A 60 -20.59 9.88 -3.81
CA PRO A 60 -20.21 11.29 -3.70
C PRO A 60 -19.89 11.73 -2.27
N ASP A 61 -20.23 10.93 -1.27
CA ASP A 61 -20.14 11.21 0.16
C ASP A 61 -19.35 10.13 0.93
N TRP A 62 -19.07 10.43 2.19
CA TRP A 62 -18.40 9.54 3.11
C TRP A 62 -19.04 9.69 4.52
N PRO A 63 -19.19 8.63 5.34
CA PRO A 63 -18.69 7.25 5.16
C PRO A 63 -19.60 6.32 4.35
N GLY A 64 -20.81 6.71 4.02
CA GLY A 64 -21.79 5.95 3.25
C GLY A 64 -21.75 6.24 1.75
N CYS A 65 -22.88 5.98 1.10
CA CYS A 65 -23.15 6.29 -0.30
C CYS A 65 -24.55 6.91 -0.38
N TYR A 66 -24.65 8.17 -0.79
CA TYR A 66 -25.90 8.96 -0.74
C TYR A 66 -26.59 8.89 0.65
N GLY A 67 -25.81 9.04 1.73
CA GLY A 67 -26.30 8.96 3.11
C GLY A 67 -26.72 7.55 3.57
N GLN A 68 -26.59 6.52 2.73
CA GLN A 68 -26.94 5.14 3.05
C GLN A 68 -25.71 4.29 3.38
N ALA A 69 -25.92 3.16 4.08
CA ALA A 69 -24.83 2.27 4.47
C ALA A 69 -24.33 1.38 3.32
N ASN A 70 -25.13 1.17 2.28
CA ASN A 70 -24.76 0.33 1.15
C ASN A 70 -25.45 0.79 -0.14
N PRO A 71 -24.89 0.46 -1.33
CA PRO A 71 -25.42 0.85 -2.62
C PRO A 71 -26.82 0.29 -2.95
N LEU A 72 -27.27 -0.80 -2.29
CA LEU A 72 -28.64 -1.31 -2.50
C LEU A 72 -29.66 -0.32 -1.95
N GLN A 73 -29.39 0.27 -0.80
CA GLN A 73 -30.27 1.26 -0.17
C GLN A 73 -30.24 2.59 -0.94
N ALA A 74 -29.12 2.93 -1.58
CA ALA A 74 -28.93 4.12 -2.39
C ALA A 74 -29.22 3.90 -3.90
N HIS A 75 -29.80 2.74 -4.26
CA HIS A 75 -29.91 2.34 -5.69
C HIS A 75 -30.65 3.36 -6.55
N ALA A 76 -31.72 3.98 -6.04
CA ALA A 76 -32.49 4.96 -6.79
C ALA A 76 -31.64 6.21 -7.13
N ASP A 77 -30.90 6.74 -6.15
CA ASP A 77 -30.05 7.92 -6.34
C ASP A 77 -28.87 7.63 -7.27
N ILE A 78 -28.23 6.43 -7.11
CA ILE A 78 -27.13 5.99 -7.96
C ILE A 78 -27.60 5.83 -9.40
N SER A 79 -28.75 5.17 -9.62
CA SER A 79 -29.31 4.96 -10.98
C SER A 79 -29.74 6.28 -11.63
N ALA A 80 -30.27 7.21 -10.86
CA ALA A 80 -30.60 8.54 -11.37
C ALA A 80 -29.32 9.31 -11.80
N ALA A 81 -28.25 9.25 -11.00
CA ALA A 81 -26.97 9.87 -11.34
C ALA A 81 -26.32 9.22 -12.59
N GLU A 82 -26.37 7.89 -12.70
CA GLU A 82 -25.88 7.14 -13.87
C GLU A 82 -26.68 7.47 -15.13
N ALA A 83 -28.01 7.57 -15.03
CA ALA A 83 -28.87 7.95 -16.16
C ALA A 83 -28.61 9.38 -16.62
N ALA A 84 -28.35 10.31 -15.68
CA ALA A 84 -28.01 11.69 -15.99
C ALA A 84 -26.62 11.84 -16.63
N MET A 85 -25.65 10.99 -16.27
CA MET A 85 -24.28 11.02 -16.79
C MET A 85 -23.71 9.59 -16.89
N PRO A 86 -24.00 8.85 -17.98
CA PRO A 86 -23.59 7.43 -18.11
C PRO A 86 -22.06 7.21 -18.07
N THR A 87 -21.27 8.18 -18.50
CA THR A 87 -19.79 8.16 -18.45
C THR A 87 -19.24 8.87 -17.23
N GLY A 88 -20.09 9.25 -16.29
CA GLY A 88 -19.73 10.02 -15.10
C GLY A 88 -18.99 9.21 -14.04
N PRO A 89 -18.62 9.87 -12.94
CA PRO A 89 -17.93 9.20 -11.83
C PRO A 89 -18.84 8.22 -11.09
N VAL A 90 -20.16 8.44 -11.07
CA VAL A 90 -21.13 7.60 -10.36
C VAL A 90 -21.80 6.64 -11.31
N THR A 91 -21.60 5.34 -11.09
CA THR A 91 -22.38 4.25 -11.71
C THR A 91 -22.61 3.18 -10.65
N VAL A 92 -23.59 2.29 -10.89
CA VAL A 92 -23.85 1.17 -9.95
C VAL A 92 -22.61 0.33 -9.72
N MET A 93 -21.85 0.02 -10.78
CA MET A 93 -20.61 -0.76 -10.67
C MET A 93 -19.55 -0.03 -9.83
N LYS A 94 -19.29 1.24 -10.11
CA LYS A 94 -18.26 2.04 -9.41
C LYS A 94 -18.62 2.24 -7.93
N ALA A 95 -19.90 2.47 -7.63
CA ALA A 95 -20.39 2.58 -6.25
C ALA A 95 -20.14 1.29 -5.45
N TRP A 96 -20.39 0.12 -6.04
CA TRP A 96 -20.10 -1.16 -5.39
C TRP A 96 -18.60 -1.39 -5.19
N ILE A 97 -17.76 -1.12 -6.18
CA ILE A 97 -16.30 -1.27 -6.06
C ILE A 97 -15.81 -0.41 -4.90
N GLU A 98 -16.22 0.84 -4.82
CA GLU A 98 -15.80 1.75 -3.76
C GLU A 98 -16.30 1.31 -2.38
N MET A 99 -17.57 0.94 -2.26
CA MET A 99 -18.12 0.52 -0.96
C MET A 99 -17.53 -0.80 -0.46
N ILE A 100 -17.25 -1.76 -1.34
CA ILE A 100 -16.53 -3.00 -0.97
C ILE A 100 -15.14 -2.65 -0.42
N HIS A 101 -14.40 -1.73 -1.06
CA HIS A 101 -13.11 -1.27 -0.54
C HIS A 101 -13.25 -0.69 0.87
N ARG A 102 -14.27 0.15 1.10
CA ARG A 102 -14.53 0.73 2.43
C ARG A 102 -14.88 -0.35 3.47
N TYR A 103 -15.69 -1.37 3.12
CA TYR A 103 -16.03 -2.47 4.05
C TYR A 103 -14.81 -3.31 4.41
N LEU A 104 -13.95 -3.64 3.44
CA LEU A 104 -12.70 -4.35 3.70
C LEU A 104 -11.76 -3.52 4.58
N ALA A 105 -11.66 -2.21 4.35
CA ALA A 105 -10.86 -1.30 5.18
C ALA A 105 -11.39 -1.25 6.63
N MET A 106 -12.70 -1.21 6.84
CA MET A 106 -13.30 -1.30 8.17
C MET A 106 -12.99 -2.65 8.83
N GLY A 107 -13.04 -3.76 8.07
CA GLY A 107 -12.64 -5.08 8.56
C GLY A 107 -11.19 -5.10 9.07
N ILE A 108 -10.24 -4.52 8.34
CA ILE A 108 -8.84 -4.36 8.79
C ILE A 108 -8.80 -3.52 10.08
N GLY A 109 -9.56 -2.44 10.17
CA GLY A 109 -9.67 -1.64 11.39
C GLY A 109 -10.11 -2.48 12.61
N VAL A 110 -11.13 -3.33 12.44
CA VAL A 110 -11.58 -4.27 13.49
C VAL A 110 -10.49 -5.27 13.89
N LEU A 111 -9.72 -5.81 12.93
CA LEU A 111 -8.60 -6.72 13.25
C LEU A 111 -7.51 -6.01 14.05
N ILE A 112 -7.19 -4.75 13.73
CA ILE A 112 -6.19 -3.96 14.48
C ILE A 112 -6.70 -3.63 15.88
N VAL A 113 -8.00 -3.33 16.06
CA VAL A 113 -8.63 -3.20 17.38
C VAL A 113 -8.50 -4.51 18.18
N ALA A 114 -8.76 -5.65 17.55
CA ALA A 114 -8.60 -6.97 18.20
C ALA A 114 -7.15 -7.21 18.63
N LEU A 115 -6.16 -6.90 17.77
CA LEU A 115 -4.74 -6.97 18.13
C LEU A 115 -4.42 -6.11 19.34
N THR A 116 -4.92 -4.88 19.38
CA THR A 116 -4.70 -3.93 20.47
C THR A 116 -5.34 -4.44 21.78
N VAL A 117 -6.60 -4.85 21.74
CA VAL A 117 -7.32 -5.36 22.92
C VAL A 117 -6.66 -6.62 23.49
N ILE A 118 -6.24 -7.55 22.63
CA ILE A 118 -5.55 -8.77 23.07
C ILE A 118 -4.21 -8.43 23.72
N ALA A 119 -3.43 -7.50 23.14
CA ALA A 119 -2.16 -7.06 23.71
C ALA A 119 -2.35 -6.44 25.11
N TRP A 120 -3.31 -5.52 25.28
CA TRP A 120 -3.64 -4.91 26.56
C TRP A 120 -4.08 -5.95 27.59
N ARG A 121 -4.98 -6.88 27.24
CA ARG A 121 -5.44 -7.94 28.14
C ARG A 121 -4.30 -8.84 28.61
N ARG A 122 -3.39 -9.26 27.72
CA ARG A 122 -2.25 -10.10 28.06
C ARG A 122 -1.24 -9.36 28.96
N TRP A 123 -0.92 -8.12 28.59
CA TRP A 123 0.00 -7.29 29.36
C TRP A 123 -0.49 -7.03 30.79
N LEU A 124 -1.78 -6.73 30.96
CA LEU A 124 -2.38 -6.55 32.30
C LEU A 124 -2.40 -7.85 33.10
N LYS A 125 -2.72 -8.99 32.47
CA LYS A 125 -2.73 -10.30 33.14
C LYS A 125 -1.33 -10.77 33.58
N SER A 126 -0.26 -10.37 32.87
CA SER A 126 1.12 -10.68 33.25
C SER A 126 1.70 -9.76 34.33
N GLY A 127 0.88 -8.92 34.96
CA GLY A 127 1.36 -7.92 35.93
C GLY A 127 2.29 -6.89 35.31
N ARG A 128 2.12 -6.62 33.98
CA ARG A 128 2.92 -5.65 33.19
C ARG A 128 4.38 -6.08 32.98
N SER A 129 4.71 -7.34 33.20
CA SER A 129 6.09 -7.86 33.10
C SER A 129 6.43 -8.39 31.72
N GLU A 130 5.45 -8.79 30.91
CA GLU A 130 5.69 -9.43 29.63
C GLU A 130 5.88 -8.38 28.50
N THR A 131 7.14 -8.08 28.17
CA THR A 131 7.51 -7.09 27.14
C THR A 131 7.10 -7.49 25.71
N ARG A 132 6.98 -8.80 25.44
CA ARG A 132 6.53 -9.33 24.12
C ARG A 132 5.15 -8.84 23.73
N PHE A 133 4.26 -8.65 24.70
CA PHE A 133 2.90 -8.16 24.51
C PHE A 133 2.72 -6.70 24.95
N SER A 134 3.83 -5.91 24.94
CA SER A 134 3.69 -4.48 25.18
C SER A 134 2.59 -3.90 24.28
N PRO A 135 1.55 -3.25 24.84
CA PRO A 135 0.42 -2.76 24.07
C PRO A 135 0.73 -1.47 23.30
N LEU A 136 1.90 -0.87 23.53
CA LEU A 136 2.29 0.41 22.92
C LEU A 136 2.26 0.32 21.39
N PHE A 137 2.91 -0.69 20.81
CA PHE A 137 2.99 -0.79 19.35
C PHE A 137 1.64 -1.05 18.69
N PRO A 138 0.78 -2.01 19.12
CA PRO A 138 -0.57 -2.15 18.60
C PRO A 138 -1.44 -0.90 18.79
N THR A 139 -1.28 -0.16 19.91
CA THR A 139 -2.02 1.09 20.15
C THR A 139 -1.59 2.19 19.18
N LEU A 140 -0.29 2.32 18.90
CA LEU A 140 0.21 3.25 17.88
C LEU A 140 -0.27 2.86 16.49
N MET A 141 -0.32 1.55 16.17
CA MET A 141 -0.89 1.04 14.93
C MET A 141 -2.39 1.36 14.81
N PHE A 142 -3.14 1.29 15.92
CA PHE A 142 -4.55 1.67 15.94
C PHE A 142 -4.72 3.18 15.67
N ALA A 143 -3.94 4.04 16.32
CA ALA A 143 -3.95 5.47 16.01
C ALA A 143 -3.59 5.75 14.55
N PHE A 144 -2.61 5.02 14.02
CA PHE A 144 -2.19 5.12 12.63
C PHE A 144 -3.29 4.70 11.65
N VAL A 145 -4.03 3.62 11.91
CA VAL A 145 -5.14 3.21 11.03
C VAL A 145 -6.33 4.17 11.09
N CYS A 146 -6.55 4.85 12.22
CA CYS A 146 -7.54 5.94 12.28
C CYS A 146 -7.12 7.12 11.37
N MET A 147 -5.84 7.50 11.38
CA MET A 147 -5.30 8.50 10.45
C MET A 147 -5.46 8.05 8.99
N GLN A 148 -5.14 6.78 8.68
CA GLN A 148 -5.34 6.20 7.35
C GLN A 148 -6.80 6.27 6.90
N GLY A 149 -7.75 6.03 7.81
CA GLY A 149 -9.18 6.18 7.56
C GLY A 149 -9.58 7.64 7.26
N ALA A 150 -8.99 8.61 7.96
CA ALA A 150 -9.22 10.03 7.68
C ALA A 150 -8.71 10.42 6.27
N PHE A 151 -7.51 9.97 5.88
CA PHE A 151 -7.03 10.16 4.52
C PHE A 151 -7.93 9.47 3.49
N GLY A 152 -8.46 8.27 3.80
CA GLY A 152 -9.46 7.60 2.96
C GLY A 152 -10.73 8.43 2.77
N ALA A 153 -11.23 9.09 3.82
CA ALA A 153 -12.34 10.03 3.72
C ALA A 153 -12.00 11.24 2.84
N TRP A 154 -10.80 11.81 3.01
CA TRP A 154 -10.35 12.96 2.22
C TRP A 154 -10.14 12.64 0.74
N THR A 155 -9.84 11.40 0.36
CA THR A 155 -9.79 11.04 -1.07
C THR A 155 -11.13 11.33 -1.75
N VAL A 156 -12.25 11.12 -1.07
CA VAL A 156 -13.60 11.39 -1.58
C VAL A 156 -13.97 12.86 -1.45
N THR A 157 -13.89 13.41 -0.23
CA THR A 157 -14.36 14.77 0.06
C THR A 157 -13.52 15.86 -0.61
N MET A 158 -12.24 15.55 -0.93
CA MET A 158 -11.35 16.42 -1.71
C MET A 158 -11.23 15.99 -3.19
N LYS A 159 -12.23 15.23 -3.70
CA LYS A 159 -12.39 14.90 -5.13
C LYS A 159 -11.11 14.35 -5.78
N LEU A 160 -10.50 13.35 -5.13
CA LEU A 160 -9.28 12.67 -5.59
C LEU A 160 -8.07 13.60 -5.79
N GLN A 161 -7.92 14.62 -4.97
CA GLN A 161 -6.75 15.49 -5.00
C GLN A 161 -5.46 14.65 -4.99
N PRO A 162 -4.53 14.84 -5.95
CA PRO A 162 -3.41 13.90 -6.16
C PRO A 162 -2.52 13.67 -4.93
N VAL A 163 -2.21 14.72 -4.16
CA VAL A 163 -1.39 14.60 -2.96
C VAL A 163 -2.09 13.79 -1.86
N ILE A 164 -3.40 13.93 -1.71
CA ILE A 164 -4.19 13.21 -0.72
C ILE A 164 -4.23 11.70 -1.06
N VAL A 165 -4.52 11.37 -2.33
CA VAL A 165 -4.58 9.96 -2.77
C VAL A 165 -3.20 9.31 -2.70
N THR A 166 -2.14 10.02 -3.10
CA THR A 166 -0.76 9.50 -3.00
C THR A 166 -0.35 9.29 -1.54
N THR A 167 -0.70 10.21 -0.64
CA THR A 167 -0.43 10.06 0.80
C THR A 167 -1.22 8.90 1.38
N HIS A 168 -2.48 8.70 1.00
CA HIS A 168 -3.29 7.56 1.42
C HIS A 168 -2.65 6.22 0.99
N LEU A 169 -2.12 6.13 -0.24
CA LEU A 169 -1.33 4.99 -0.69
C LEU A 169 -0.10 4.75 0.19
N LEU A 170 0.70 5.78 0.45
CA LEU A 170 1.92 5.69 1.26
C LEU A 170 1.63 5.27 2.70
N LEU A 171 0.56 5.78 3.29
CA LEU A 171 0.10 5.36 4.62
C LEU A 171 -0.35 3.90 4.61
N GLY A 172 -1.06 3.43 3.57
CA GLY A 172 -1.41 2.02 3.40
C GLY A 172 -0.17 1.12 3.31
N MET A 173 0.83 1.51 2.52
CA MET A 173 2.12 0.82 2.42
C MET A 173 2.89 0.84 3.76
N THR A 174 2.81 1.94 4.51
CA THR A 174 3.42 2.04 5.84
C THR A 174 2.74 1.10 6.83
N LEU A 175 1.40 0.98 6.80
CA LEU A 175 0.69 0.01 7.63
C LEU A 175 1.12 -1.43 7.33
N LEU A 176 1.26 -1.77 6.05
CA LEU A 176 1.79 -3.08 5.61
C LEU A 176 3.21 -3.30 6.13
N ALA A 177 4.06 -2.28 6.08
CA ALA A 177 5.42 -2.29 6.61
C ALA A 177 5.46 -2.53 8.12
N LEU A 178 4.62 -1.83 8.88
CA LEU A 178 4.52 -1.98 10.34
C LEU A 178 4.03 -3.38 10.73
N LEU A 179 3.03 -3.93 10.02
CA LEU A 179 2.54 -5.29 10.24
C LEU A 179 3.61 -6.34 9.89
N THR A 180 4.38 -6.11 8.82
CA THR A 180 5.50 -7.00 8.44
C THR A 180 6.57 -7.04 9.52
N TRP A 181 7.00 -5.87 9.99
CA TRP A 181 7.99 -5.77 11.06
C TRP A 181 7.48 -6.40 12.37
N PHE A 182 6.23 -6.15 12.72
CA PHE A 182 5.61 -6.70 13.93
C PHE A 182 5.47 -8.22 13.85
N GLY A 183 5.03 -8.75 12.71
CA GLY A 183 4.94 -10.18 12.46
C GLY A 183 6.30 -10.87 12.53
N ALA A 184 7.35 -10.25 11.97
CA ALA A 184 8.72 -10.74 12.06
C ALA A 184 9.20 -10.78 13.52
N ARG A 185 8.98 -9.70 14.29
CA ARG A 185 9.34 -9.63 15.72
C ARG A 185 8.64 -10.71 16.57
N LEU A 186 7.37 -10.98 16.31
CA LEU A 186 6.64 -12.04 17.02
C LEU A 186 7.06 -13.46 16.61
N SER A 187 7.64 -13.60 15.42
CA SER A 187 8.11 -14.90 14.89
C SER A 187 9.49 -15.28 15.37
N ASP A 188 10.29 -14.32 15.84
CA ASP A 188 11.56 -14.62 16.49
C ASP A 188 11.31 -15.37 17.78
N ARG A 189 11.46 -16.70 17.71
CA ARG A 189 11.42 -17.57 18.88
C ARG A 189 12.76 -17.48 19.57
N LEU A 190 12.80 -16.79 20.71
CA LEU A 190 13.87 -16.73 21.71
C LEU A 190 15.05 -15.80 21.38
N PRO A 191 15.67 -15.21 22.43
CA PRO A 191 17.04 -14.72 22.39
C PRO A 191 18.00 -15.92 22.42
N ILE A 192 17.84 -16.89 21.51
CA ILE A 192 18.95 -17.76 21.23
C ILE A 192 19.94 -16.85 20.54
N SER A 193 21.08 -16.67 21.17
CA SER A 193 22.31 -16.18 20.61
C SER A 193 22.44 -16.69 19.16
N GLN A 194 21.82 -15.99 18.21
CA GLN A 194 22.22 -16.19 16.82
C GLN A 194 23.70 -15.84 16.83
N PRO A 195 24.60 -16.75 16.38
CA PRO A 195 25.99 -16.41 16.24
C PRO A 195 26.02 -15.07 15.52
N GLY A 196 26.68 -14.08 16.12
CA GLY A 196 26.57 -12.66 15.79
C GLY A 196 26.49 -12.45 14.28
N VAL A 197 25.59 -11.58 13.83
CA VAL A 197 25.38 -11.31 12.40
C VAL A 197 26.73 -11.23 11.69
N PRO A 198 27.03 -12.09 10.71
CA PRO A 198 28.36 -12.11 10.09
C PRO A 198 28.76 -10.70 9.66
N ARG A 199 30.03 -10.33 9.82
CA ARG A 199 30.52 -8.99 9.44
C ARG A 199 30.12 -8.59 8.01
N SER A 200 30.04 -9.56 7.11
CA SER A 200 29.56 -9.41 5.74
C SER A 200 28.08 -8.96 5.66
N ALA A 201 27.22 -9.44 6.56
CA ALA A 201 25.82 -9.01 6.63
C ALA A 201 25.69 -7.63 7.31
N ALA A 202 26.55 -7.32 8.29
CA ALA A 202 26.58 -6.00 8.93
C ALA A 202 26.91 -4.88 7.95
N MET A 203 27.74 -5.13 6.95
CA MET A 203 28.06 -4.15 5.88
C MET A 203 26.87 -3.83 4.99
N LEU A 204 25.84 -4.69 4.94
CA LEU A 204 24.64 -4.47 4.13
C LEU A 204 23.58 -3.60 4.82
N ARG A 205 23.74 -3.24 6.10
CA ARG A 205 22.72 -2.49 6.86
C ARG A 205 22.36 -1.16 6.22
N ILE A 206 23.36 -0.31 5.99
CA ILE A 206 23.14 1.01 5.38
C ILE A 206 22.63 0.86 3.94
N PRO A 207 23.22 0.05 3.05
CA PRO A 207 22.70 -0.16 1.71
C PRO A 207 21.26 -0.71 1.69
N ALA A 208 20.89 -1.64 2.57
CA ALA A 208 19.55 -2.20 2.65
C ALA A 208 18.53 -1.17 3.16
N ALA A 209 18.90 -0.35 4.14
CA ALA A 209 18.08 0.76 4.59
C ALA A 209 17.89 1.81 3.48
N LEU A 210 18.95 2.14 2.74
CA LEU A 210 18.87 3.04 1.59
C LEU A 210 17.96 2.45 0.50
N ALA A 211 18.09 1.16 0.18
CA ALA A 211 17.23 0.48 -0.78
C ALA A 211 15.75 0.55 -0.38
N PHE A 212 15.45 0.40 0.92
CA PHE A 212 14.11 0.57 1.45
C PHE A 212 13.59 2.02 1.26
N VAL A 213 14.40 3.03 1.61
CA VAL A 213 14.00 4.45 1.45
C VAL A 213 13.76 4.78 -0.02
N LEU A 214 14.66 4.36 -0.92
CA LEU A 214 14.50 4.61 -2.36
C LEU A 214 13.29 3.87 -2.93
N LEU A 215 12.98 2.66 -2.44
CA LEU A 215 11.75 1.96 -2.84
C LEU A 215 10.50 2.75 -2.39
N VAL A 216 10.48 3.32 -1.19
CA VAL A 216 9.36 4.15 -0.73
C VAL A 216 9.19 5.39 -1.61
N ILE A 217 10.28 6.05 -1.98
CA ILE A 217 10.25 7.18 -2.94
C ILE A 217 9.72 6.73 -4.30
N GLN A 218 10.16 5.57 -4.80
CA GLN A 218 9.66 5.00 -6.06
C GLN A 218 8.16 4.71 -6.02
N ILE A 219 7.66 4.19 -4.90
CA ILE A 219 6.22 3.97 -4.67
C ILE A 219 5.48 5.32 -4.68
N ALA A 220 6.03 6.35 -4.05
CA ALA A 220 5.46 7.70 -4.07
C ALA A 220 5.38 8.26 -5.50
N LEU A 221 6.46 8.13 -6.28
CA LEU A 221 6.48 8.55 -7.68
C LEU A 221 5.48 7.76 -8.52
N GLY A 222 5.35 6.44 -8.32
CA GLY A 222 4.34 5.60 -8.99
C GLY A 222 2.91 5.98 -8.60
N GLY A 223 2.67 6.28 -7.32
CA GLY A 223 1.41 6.86 -6.84
C GLY A 223 1.10 8.19 -7.53
N TRP A 224 2.12 9.05 -7.69
CA TRP A 224 1.99 10.33 -8.37
C TRP A 224 1.67 10.18 -9.86
N VAL A 225 2.27 9.19 -10.55
CA VAL A 225 1.90 8.81 -11.93
C VAL A 225 0.42 8.41 -12.00
N SER A 226 -0.01 7.51 -11.12
CA SER A 226 -1.38 7.02 -11.12
C SER A 226 -2.40 8.13 -10.82
N THR A 227 -2.15 8.92 -9.78
CA THR A 227 -3.09 9.96 -9.31
C THR A 227 -3.22 11.13 -10.28
N ASN A 228 -2.24 11.35 -11.16
CA ASN A 228 -2.27 12.37 -12.19
C ASN A 228 -2.62 11.85 -13.59
N TYR A 229 -3.02 10.55 -13.74
CA TYR A 229 -3.29 9.92 -15.03
C TYR A 229 -2.12 10.02 -16.02
N ALA A 230 -0.88 10.05 -15.51
CA ALA A 230 0.32 10.24 -16.32
C ALA A 230 0.89 8.93 -16.90
N ALA A 231 0.25 7.78 -16.67
CA ALA A 231 0.80 6.46 -17.01
C ALA A 231 1.04 6.24 -18.51
N LEU A 232 0.32 6.96 -19.38
CA LEU A 232 0.46 6.89 -20.84
C LEU A 232 1.12 8.13 -21.45
N ALA A 233 1.74 9.01 -20.63
CA ALA A 233 2.47 10.17 -21.15
C ALA A 233 3.72 9.79 -21.95
N CYS A 234 4.35 8.63 -21.65
CA CYS A 234 5.40 8.01 -22.43
C CYS A 234 4.92 6.64 -22.93
N THR A 235 4.72 6.48 -24.21
CA THR A 235 4.18 5.26 -24.82
C THR A 235 5.23 4.31 -25.38
N ASP A 236 6.49 4.72 -25.38
CA ASP A 236 7.68 4.01 -25.85
C ASP A 236 8.67 3.73 -24.71
N PHE A 237 9.59 2.80 -24.92
CA PHE A 237 10.64 2.42 -23.96
C PHE A 237 11.89 1.94 -24.73
N PRO A 238 13.12 2.32 -24.33
CA PRO A 238 13.51 3.12 -23.14
C PRO A 238 13.28 4.63 -23.29
N LEU A 239 12.97 5.10 -24.49
CA LEU A 239 12.71 6.50 -24.80
C LEU A 239 11.34 6.95 -24.27
N CYS A 240 11.05 8.24 -24.36
CA CYS A 240 9.74 8.82 -24.10
C CYS A 240 9.46 9.82 -25.25
N GLN A 241 8.42 9.55 -26.03
CA GLN A 241 8.09 10.32 -27.24
C GLN A 241 9.25 10.38 -28.26
N GLY A 242 10.01 9.26 -28.38
CA GLY A 242 11.16 9.16 -29.28
C GLY A 242 12.46 9.79 -28.73
N GLU A 243 12.44 10.42 -27.58
CA GLU A 243 13.58 11.14 -26.99
C GLU A 243 14.00 10.55 -25.64
N LEU A 244 15.30 10.65 -25.30
CA LEU A 244 15.82 10.28 -23.99
C LEU A 244 15.45 11.34 -22.93
N PHE A 245 15.45 12.60 -23.31
CA PHE A 245 15.06 13.75 -22.50
C PHE A 245 13.94 14.51 -23.21
N PRO A 246 12.67 14.08 -23.06
CA PRO A 246 11.54 14.70 -23.73
C PRO A 246 11.24 16.09 -23.14
N PRO A 247 10.46 16.92 -23.84
CA PRO A 247 9.96 18.18 -23.28
C PRO A 247 9.18 17.92 -21.99
N THR A 248 9.61 18.58 -20.89
CA THR A 248 9.05 18.39 -19.54
C THR A 248 8.76 19.72 -18.86
N ASP A 249 7.67 19.74 -18.09
CA ASP A 249 7.34 20.83 -17.15
C ASP A 249 7.30 20.25 -15.72
N PHE A 250 8.46 20.31 -15.04
CA PHE A 250 8.59 19.84 -13.66
C PHE A 250 7.83 20.72 -12.68
N THR A 251 7.71 22.02 -12.94
CA THR A 251 7.04 22.96 -12.05
C THR A 251 5.56 22.61 -11.91
N SER A 252 4.84 22.51 -13.03
CA SER A 252 3.43 22.14 -13.01
C SER A 252 3.22 20.66 -12.63
N GLY A 253 4.12 19.76 -13.08
CA GLY A 253 4.04 18.33 -12.83
C GLY A 253 4.18 17.96 -11.34
N PHE A 254 5.02 18.67 -10.58
CA PHE A 254 5.31 18.36 -9.18
C PHE A 254 4.78 19.40 -8.18
N THR A 255 3.89 20.28 -8.61
CA THR A 255 3.10 21.10 -7.68
C THR A 255 2.18 20.18 -6.88
N LEU A 256 2.40 20.12 -5.56
CA LEU A 256 1.71 19.16 -4.68
C LEU A 256 0.25 19.51 -4.44
N TRP A 257 -0.02 20.79 -4.13
CA TRP A 257 -1.36 21.24 -3.78
C TRP A 257 -2.07 21.85 -4.98
N ARG A 258 -2.89 21.07 -5.64
CA ARG A 258 -3.69 21.45 -6.80
C ARG A 258 -4.84 20.47 -7.01
N ASP A 259 -5.87 20.89 -7.69
CA ASP A 259 -6.97 20.01 -8.09
C ASP A 259 -6.51 19.00 -9.15
N LEU A 260 -7.21 17.89 -9.22
CA LEU A 260 -6.94 16.85 -10.21
C LEU A 260 -7.07 17.43 -11.64
N GLY A 261 -6.05 17.20 -12.44
CA GLY A 261 -6.00 17.65 -13.85
C GLY A 261 -5.74 19.14 -14.04
N LYS A 262 -5.49 19.89 -12.95
CA LYS A 262 -5.26 21.34 -13.02
C LYS A 262 -3.89 21.74 -12.50
N THR A 263 -3.44 22.94 -12.89
CA THR A 263 -2.29 23.64 -12.29
C THR A 263 -2.70 24.31 -10.97
N ALA A 264 -1.74 24.88 -10.24
CA ALA A 264 -2.03 25.69 -9.05
C ALA A 264 -2.89 26.93 -9.33
N LEU A 265 -2.86 27.44 -10.56
CA LEU A 265 -3.63 28.59 -11.00
C LEU A 265 -5.04 28.23 -11.52
N GLY A 266 -5.35 26.92 -11.61
CA GLY A 266 -6.67 26.43 -12.04
C GLY A 266 -6.79 26.14 -13.54
N ASP A 267 -5.73 26.37 -14.33
CA ASP A 267 -5.67 25.98 -15.74
C ASP A 267 -5.54 24.46 -15.88
N TYR A 268 -5.79 23.91 -17.07
CA TYR A 268 -5.54 22.50 -17.34
C TYR A 268 -4.05 22.16 -17.26
N LEU A 269 -3.74 21.02 -16.67
CA LEU A 269 -2.37 20.53 -16.55
C LEU A 269 -1.79 20.26 -17.94
N PRO A 270 -0.68 20.90 -18.36
CA PRO A 270 -0.12 20.73 -19.69
C PRO A 270 0.48 19.33 -19.86
N PHE A 271 0.45 18.79 -21.09
CA PHE A 271 0.99 17.45 -21.37
C PHE A 271 2.47 17.26 -20.99
N PRO A 272 3.39 18.26 -21.17
CA PRO A 272 4.76 18.17 -20.66
C PRO A 272 4.88 17.94 -19.14
N ALA A 273 3.88 18.36 -18.35
CA ALA A 273 3.84 18.07 -16.92
C ALA A 273 3.57 16.59 -16.63
N LEU A 274 2.65 15.97 -17.38
CA LEU A 274 2.41 14.52 -17.30
C LEU A 274 3.65 13.73 -17.76
N THR A 275 4.33 14.22 -18.80
CA THR A 275 5.61 13.66 -19.29
C THR A 275 6.67 13.72 -18.19
N ALA A 276 6.83 14.87 -17.50
CA ALA A 276 7.77 15.03 -16.39
C ALA A 276 7.51 14.02 -15.27
N ILE A 277 6.25 13.82 -14.90
CA ILE A 277 5.84 12.86 -13.86
C ILE A 277 6.22 11.43 -14.25
N HIS A 278 5.84 10.99 -15.45
CA HIS A 278 6.07 9.61 -15.90
C HIS A 278 7.56 9.35 -16.14
N TRP A 279 8.25 10.27 -16.79
CA TRP A 279 9.69 10.17 -17.06
C TRP A 279 10.49 10.04 -15.75
N THR A 280 10.20 10.85 -14.74
CA THR A 280 10.87 10.80 -13.44
C THR A 280 10.68 9.45 -12.75
N HIS A 281 9.46 8.91 -12.75
CA HIS A 281 9.17 7.59 -12.18
C HIS A 281 10.00 6.49 -12.88
N ARG A 282 10.10 6.54 -14.21
CA ARG A 282 10.87 5.56 -15.02
C ARG A 282 12.38 5.70 -14.80
N ALA A 283 12.89 6.92 -14.81
CA ALA A 283 14.33 7.18 -14.58
C ALA A 283 14.75 6.73 -13.17
N PHE A 284 13.94 7.03 -12.16
CA PHE A 284 14.21 6.63 -10.77
C PHE A 284 14.10 5.11 -10.57
N ALA A 285 13.27 4.42 -11.33
CA ALA A 285 13.15 2.95 -11.28
C ALA A 285 14.49 2.25 -11.56
N PHE A 286 15.32 2.75 -12.50
CA PHE A 286 16.65 2.18 -12.76
C PHE A 286 17.55 2.25 -11.53
N VAL A 287 17.52 3.37 -10.80
CA VAL A 287 18.32 3.54 -9.57
C VAL A 287 17.89 2.51 -8.52
N VAL A 288 16.58 2.34 -8.34
CA VAL A 288 16.01 1.37 -7.37
C VAL A 288 16.35 -0.07 -7.77
N VAL A 289 16.19 -0.42 -9.05
CA VAL A 289 16.51 -1.76 -9.56
C VAL A 289 17.98 -2.10 -9.32
N VAL A 290 18.91 -1.20 -9.68
CA VAL A 290 20.34 -1.41 -9.49
C VAL A 290 20.69 -1.59 -8.01
N LEU A 291 20.20 -0.71 -7.14
CA LEU A 291 20.51 -0.79 -5.71
C LEU A 291 19.91 -2.03 -5.04
N VAL A 292 18.63 -2.35 -5.31
CA VAL A 292 17.98 -3.53 -4.73
C VAL A 292 18.66 -4.81 -5.23
N ALA A 293 19.01 -4.91 -6.52
CA ALA A 293 19.74 -6.04 -7.07
C ALA A 293 21.13 -6.19 -6.44
N TRP A 294 21.88 -5.10 -6.31
CA TRP A 294 23.19 -5.12 -5.68
C TRP A 294 23.16 -5.57 -4.22
N VAL A 295 22.26 -5.00 -3.41
CA VAL A 295 22.05 -5.41 -2.01
C VAL A 295 21.65 -6.87 -1.93
N SER A 296 20.75 -7.31 -2.81
CA SER A 296 20.26 -8.69 -2.82
C SER A 296 21.37 -9.69 -3.22
N LEU A 297 22.23 -9.36 -4.18
CA LEU A 297 23.40 -10.17 -4.55
C LEU A 297 24.39 -10.29 -3.38
N GLY A 298 24.61 -9.20 -2.64
CA GLY A 298 25.41 -9.23 -1.42
C GLY A 298 24.80 -10.11 -0.32
N ALA A 299 23.50 -9.97 -0.10
CA ALA A 299 22.74 -10.75 0.89
C ALA A 299 22.65 -12.24 0.51
N TYR A 300 22.63 -12.59 -0.79
CA TYR A 300 22.57 -13.97 -1.27
C TYR A 300 23.79 -14.81 -0.85
N LYS A 301 24.95 -14.15 -0.64
CA LYS A 301 26.18 -14.79 -0.15
C LYS A 301 26.10 -15.21 1.31
N VAL A 302 25.15 -14.65 2.07
CA VAL A 302 24.95 -14.97 3.49
C VAL A 302 23.83 -16.02 3.60
N GLU A 303 24.14 -17.19 4.17
CA GLU A 303 23.22 -18.33 4.19
C GLU A 303 21.86 -17.98 4.83
N ALA A 304 21.86 -17.33 5.99
CA ALA A 304 20.65 -16.92 6.71
C ALA A 304 19.76 -15.94 5.91
N LEU A 305 20.32 -15.19 4.95
CA LEU A 305 19.64 -14.20 4.14
C LEU A 305 19.30 -14.70 2.72
N ARG A 306 19.91 -15.82 2.29
CA ARG A 306 19.85 -16.32 0.91
C ARG A 306 18.43 -16.48 0.38
N LYS A 307 17.52 -17.02 1.20
CA LYS A 307 16.10 -17.19 0.80
C LYS A 307 15.42 -15.84 0.51
N THR A 308 15.59 -14.87 1.40
CA THR A 308 15.01 -13.52 1.24
C THR A 308 15.64 -12.79 0.04
N ALA A 309 16.95 -12.88 -0.10
CA ALA A 309 17.70 -12.29 -1.21
C ALA A 309 17.27 -12.87 -2.57
N ARG A 310 17.06 -14.18 -2.67
CA ARG A 310 16.56 -14.83 -3.89
C ARG A 310 15.19 -14.28 -4.30
N TRP A 311 14.27 -14.16 -3.35
CA TRP A 311 12.95 -13.61 -3.65
C TRP A 311 13.00 -12.12 -4.03
N LEU A 312 13.89 -11.33 -3.43
CA LEU A 312 14.12 -9.95 -3.83
C LEU A 312 14.62 -9.84 -5.28
N LEU A 313 15.58 -10.69 -5.67
CA LEU A 313 16.08 -10.72 -7.06
C LEU A 313 14.99 -11.08 -8.06
N ILE A 314 14.20 -12.11 -7.75
CA ILE A 314 13.08 -12.53 -8.61
C ILE A 314 12.05 -11.40 -8.70
N MET A 315 11.66 -10.83 -7.56
CA MET A 315 10.61 -9.82 -7.51
C MET A 315 11.02 -8.49 -8.14
N ILE A 316 12.27 -8.06 -8.00
CA ILE A 316 12.71 -6.81 -8.65
C ILE A 316 12.79 -6.97 -10.18
N ALA A 317 13.23 -8.14 -10.67
CA ALA A 317 13.23 -8.44 -12.10
C ALA A 317 11.80 -8.49 -12.67
N LEU A 318 10.88 -9.19 -11.97
CA LEU A 318 9.48 -9.28 -12.35
C LEU A 318 8.80 -7.91 -12.32
N GLN A 319 9.02 -7.12 -11.28
CA GLN A 319 8.46 -5.78 -11.12
C GLN A 319 8.88 -4.85 -12.26
N PHE A 320 10.16 -4.90 -12.64
CA PHE A 320 10.69 -4.14 -13.75
C PHE A 320 10.09 -4.59 -15.10
N ALA A 321 9.99 -5.90 -15.32
CA ALA A 321 9.36 -6.47 -16.52
C ALA A 321 7.87 -6.09 -16.63
N ILE A 322 7.10 -6.18 -15.53
CA ILE A 322 5.71 -5.75 -15.50
C ILE A 322 5.61 -4.26 -15.80
N GLY A 323 6.46 -3.42 -15.19
CA GLY A 323 6.48 -1.97 -15.46
C GLY A 323 6.69 -1.64 -16.94
N ILE A 324 7.64 -2.31 -17.61
CA ILE A 324 7.84 -2.16 -19.06
C ILE A 324 6.60 -2.65 -19.83
N SER A 325 6.04 -3.79 -19.43
CA SER A 325 4.86 -4.36 -20.09
C SER A 325 3.63 -3.45 -20.01
N THR A 326 3.47 -2.69 -18.90
CA THR A 326 2.37 -1.71 -18.78
C THR A 326 2.47 -0.59 -19.80
N VAL A 327 3.68 -0.21 -20.20
CA VAL A 327 3.90 0.81 -21.25
C VAL A 327 3.54 0.24 -22.63
N PHE A 328 4.13 -0.89 -23.03
CA PHE A 328 3.91 -1.47 -24.36
C PHE A 328 2.48 -1.95 -24.62
N LEU A 329 1.82 -2.46 -23.59
CA LEU A 329 0.44 -2.97 -23.67
C LEU A 329 -0.60 -1.91 -23.32
N GLN A 330 -0.20 -0.63 -23.22
CA GLN A 330 -1.11 0.50 -22.96
C GLN A 330 -1.96 0.33 -21.68
N LEU A 331 -1.28 -0.02 -20.58
CA LEU A 331 -1.83 -0.08 -19.22
C LEU A 331 -2.99 -1.10 -19.03
N PRO A 332 -2.83 -2.40 -19.35
CA PRO A 332 -3.85 -3.38 -19.01
C PRO A 332 -4.10 -3.42 -17.51
N LEU A 333 -5.38 -3.37 -17.11
CA LEU A 333 -5.79 -3.28 -15.71
C LEU A 333 -5.12 -4.33 -14.82
N ALA A 334 -5.10 -5.59 -15.25
CA ALA A 334 -4.50 -6.69 -14.48
C ALA A 334 -3.00 -6.48 -14.22
N LEU A 335 -2.24 -6.03 -15.24
CA LEU A 335 -0.81 -5.74 -15.09
C LEU A 335 -0.57 -4.52 -14.22
N ALA A 336 -1.38 -3.47 -14.33
CA ALA A 336 -1.27 -2.28 -13.51
C ALA A 336 -1.57 -2.58 -12.02
N VAL A 337 -2.57 -3.42 -11.73
CA VAL A 337 -2.84 -3.91 -10.37
C VAL A 337 -1.69 -4.79 -9.88
N ALA A 338 -1.19 -5.72 -10.71
CA ALA A 338 -0.06 -6.58 -10.37
C ALA A 338 1.23 -5.78 -10.11
N HIS A 339 1.44 -4.67 -10.83
CA HIS A 339 2.56 -3.76 -10.58
C HIS A 339 2.49 -3.12 -9.18
N ASN A 340 1.31 -2.73 -8.71
CA ASN A 340 1.11 -2.25 -7.34
C ASN A 340 1.37 -3.37 -6.30
N GLY A 341 0.86 -4.59 -6.56
CA GLY A 341 1.10 -5.76 -5.71
C GLY A 341 2.59 -6.13 -5.63
N GLY A 342 3.31 -6.08 -6.75
CA GLY A 342 4.74 -6.32 -6.79
C GLY A 342 5.55 -5.31 -5.98
N ALA A 343 5.17 -4.02 -6.01
CA ALA A 343 5.78 -2.99 -5.16
C ALA A 343 5.54 -3.27 -3.66
N ALA A 344 4.32 -3.69 -3.28
CA ALA A 344 4.00 -4.08 -1.90
C ALA A 344 4.79 -5.33 -1.46
N LEU A 345 4.96 -6.34 -2.33
CA LEU A 345 5.79 -7.52 -2.04
C LEU A 345 7.27 -7.16 -1.88
N LEU A 346 7.82 -6.29 -2.73
CA LEU A 346 9.19 -5.79 -2.58
C LEU A 346 9.38 -5.07 -1.25
N LEU A 347 8.39 -4.28 -0.82
CA LEU A 347 8.40 -3.61 0.47
C LEU A 347 8.47 -4.63 1.62
N ILE A 348 7.62 -5.66 1.62
CA ILE A 348 7.62 -6.74 2.62
C ILE A 348 8.99 -7.44 2.66
N LEU A 349 9.56 -7.76 1.50
CA LEU A 349 10.83 -8.45 1.41
C LEU A 349 12.01 -7.59 1.90
N LEU A 350 12.04 -6.29 1.56
CA LEU A 350 13.08 -5.37 2.05
C LEU A 350 12.99 -5.14 3.54
N ILE A 351 11.78 -5.02 4.11
CA ILE A 351 11.60 -4.95 5.57
C ILE A 351 12.08 -6.22 6.23
N THR A 352 11.73 -7.38 5.67
CA THR A 352 12.20 -8.67 6.18
C THR A 352 13.72 -8.78 6.12
N LEU A 353 14.36 -8.30 5.05
CA LEU A 353 15.82 -8.27 4.94
C LEU A 353 16.43 -7.35 6.01
N ASN A 354 15.95 -6.10 6.11
CA ASN A 354 16.42 -5.12 7.10
C ASN A 354 16.24 -5.63 8.53
N TYR A 355 15.11 -6.28 8.81
CA TYR A 355 14.86 -6.91 10.10
C TYR A 355 15.91 -7.98 10.45
N LYS A 356 16.28 -8.84 9.49
CA LYS A 356 17.23 -9.93 9.70
C LYS A 356 18.69 -9.47 9.87
N ILE A 357 19.06 -8.32 9.31
CA ILE A 357 20.44 -7.78 9.38
C ILE A 357 20.65 -6.77 10.51
N ARG A 358 19.60 -6.49 11.31
CA ARG A 358 19.71 -5.58 12.46
C ARG A 358 20.73 -6.08 13.50
N PRO A 359 21.27 -5.21 14.37
CA PRO A 359 22.09 -5.62 15.50
C PRO A 359 21.33 -6.59 16.45
N ALA A 360 22.06 -7.52 17.06
CA ALA A 360 21.49 -8.30 18.16
C ALA A 360 21.30 -7.38 19.37
N GLY A 361 20.05 -7.18 19.79
CA GLY A 361 19.72 -6.34 20.97
C GLY A 361 18.84 -5.12 20.71
N ASP A 362 18.49 -4.82 19.43
CA ASP A 362 17.53 -3.77 19.07
C ASP A 362 16.10 -4.31 18.89
#